data_72cb057e76ec23f2a545084d967f68a3
#
_entry.id   72cb057e76ec23f2a545084d967f68a3
#
_cell.length_a   1.000
_cell.length_b   1.000
_cell.length_c   1.000
_cell.angle_alpha   90.00
_cell.angle_beta   90.00
_cell.angle_gamma   90.00
#
_symmetry.space_group_name_H-M   'P 1'
#
loop_
_entity.id
_entity.type
_entity.pdbx_description
1 polymer ?
#
loop_
_entity_poly.entity_id
_entity_poly.type
_entity_poly.pdbx_seq_one_letter_code
_entity_poly.pdbx_strand_id
1 'polypeptide(L)'
;MSSYIVEERVKERRPPSSSLFFPCRNRAPPSLFPVLFFTTMALWVFGYGSLVWNPGFEYDEKIIGFIKDYKRVFDLACIDHRGTPENPARTCTLEQIEGAICWGAAYCVRGSPERLRAAMEYLERRECEYDQKNLVDFYKEADPLQPALTGVIVFTSTPDKVSNKYYLGPAPLEEMAMQIATAVGPCGNNRDYVFLLEKAMFDIGHEDDMVIELANEVRKVLGTMGKGFSKEKQLVATPRKKLLKSQSGTQTYIPTTQLLLFPKAVAMDS
;
A
#
# COMPACT_ATOMS: atom_id res chain seq x y z
N MET A 1 -3.31 40.24 52.82
CA MET A 1 -4.69 40.65 53.12
C MET A 1 -5.57 39.64 52.43
N SER A 2 -5.96 38.64 53.18
CA SER A 2 -7.28 38.36 53.81
C SER A 2 -8.27 37.82 52.78
N SER A 3 -8.36 36.57 52.66
CA SER A 3 -9.29 35.53 53.23
C SER A 3 -10.77 35.96 53.25
N TYR A 4 -11.61 35.09 52.65
CA TYR A 4 -12.90 34.69 53.25
C TYR A 4 -13.34 33.34 52.66
N ILE A 5 -13.37 32.34 53.55
CA ILE A 5 -14.02 31.05 53.43
C ILE A 5 -15.47 31.27 53.87
N VAL A 6 -16.44 30.73 53.15
CA VAL A 6 -17.81 30.56 53.63
C VAL A 6 -18.19 29.08 53.54
N GLU A 7 -18.24 28.46 54.68
CA GLU A 7 -18.85 27.16 54.94
C GLU A 7 -20.37 27.32 55.08
N GLU A 8 -21.15 26.60 54.30
CA GLU A 8 -22.60 26.47 54.52
C GLU A 8 -22.93 25.03 54.93
N ARG A 9 -23.40 24.93 56.16
CA ARG A 9 -23.82 23.71 56.86
C ARG A 9 -25.27 23.41 56.53
N VAL A 10 -25.57 22.26 55.92
CA VAL A 10 -26.95 21.79 55.71
C VAL A 10 -27.29 20.72 56.73
N LYS A 11 -28.42 20.96 57.40
CA LYS A 11 -28.98 20.18 58.53
C LYS A 11 -29.52 18.85 58.06
N GLU A 12 -29.18 17.77 58.78
CA GLU A 12 -29.84 16.48 58.79
C GLU A 12 -31.30 16.57 59.31
N ARG A 13 -32.23 15.93 58.59
CA ARG A 13 -33.55 15.53 59.10
C ARG A 13 -33.73 14.04 58.91
N ARG A 14 -33.93 13.31 60.05
CA ARG A 14 -34.33 11.90 60.05
C ARG A 14 -35.85 11.76 59.78
N PRO A 15 -36.28 10.73 59.06
CA PRO A 15 -37.69 10.35 58.98
C PRO A 15 -38.05 9.27 60.02
N PRO A 16 -39.38 9.12 60.33
CA PRO A 16 -39.84 8.19 61.31
C PRO A 16 -40.05 6.76 60.73
N SER A 17 -39.93 5.81 61.67
CA SER A 17 -40.09 4.38 61.48
C SER A 17 -41.54 3.97 61.25
N SER A 18 -41.78 3.08 60.29
CA SER A 18 -42.89 2.12 60.36
C SER A 18 -42.55 0.83 59.59
N SER A 19 -42.58 -0.24 60.34
CA SER A 19 -42.35 -1.62 59.92
C SER A 19 -43.49 -2.17 59.06
N LEU A 20 -43.14 -2.88 57.95
CA LEU A 20 -43.95 -3.97 57.43
C LEU A 20 -42.98 -5.02 56.82
N PHE A 21 -42.98 -6.19 57.44
CA PHE A 21 -42.31 -7.41 56.99
C PHE A 21 -43.01 -7.96 55.75
N PHE A 22 -42.23 -8.22 54.66
CA PHE A 22 -42.56 -9.19 53.62
C PHE A 22 -41.36 -10.08 53.33
N PRO A 23 -41.56 -11.37 53.03
CA PRO A 23 -40.47 -12.35 53.04
C PRO A 23 -39.57 -12.27 51.79
N CYS A 24 -38.31 -12.44 52.07
CA CYS A 24 -37.23 -12.57 51.08
C CYS A 24 -37.50 -13.68 50.05
N ARG A 25 -37.71 -13.32 48.81
CA ARG A 25 -37.40 -14.20 47.69
C ARG A 25 -35.89 -14.08 47.37
N ASN A 26 -35.19 -15.16 47.60
CA ASN A 26 -33.82 -15.33 47.16
C ASN A 26 -33.73 -15.12 45.64
N ARG A 27 -33.28 -13.93 45.20
CA ARG A 27 -32.74 -13.74 43.87
C ARG A 27 -31.21 -13.98 44.02
N ALA A 28 -30.76 -15.05 43.35
CA ALA A 28 -29.36 -15.24 43.13
C ALA A 28 -28.77 -13.98 42.43
N PRO A 29 -27.56 -13.54 42.80
CA PRO A 29 -26.90 -12.42 42.15
C PRO A 29 -26.72 -12.80 40.66
N PRO A 30 -26.84 -11.83 39.72
CA PRO A 30 -26.52 -12.09 38.33
C PRO A 30 -25.04 -12.53 38.28
N SER A 31 -24.83 -13.70 37.70
CA SER A 31 -23.47 -14.21 37.47
C SER A 31 -22.74 -13.18 36.61
N LEU A 32 -21.77 -12.51 37.21
CA LEU A 32 -20.74 -11.74 36.51
C LEU A 32 -19.91 -12.75 35.71
N PHE A 33 -20.39 -13.11 34.53
CA PHE A 33 -19.48 -13.67 33.54
C PHE A 33 -18.45 -12.60 33.26
N PRO A 34 -17.15 -12.89 33.46
CA PRO A 34 -16.12 -11.96 33.00
C PRO A 34 -16.31 -11.87 31.49
N VAL A 35 -16.67 -10.68 31.02
CA VAL A 35 -16.56 -10.35 29.59
C VAL A 35 -15.07 -10.41 29.32
N LEU A 36 -14.59 -11.57 28.84
CA LEU A 36 -13.26 -11.67 28.30
C LEU A 36 -13.23 -10.73 27.10
N PHE A 37 -12.68 -9.55 27.29
CA PHE A 37 -12.22 -8.72 26.19
C PHE A 37 -11.11 -9.51 25.50
N PHE A 38 -11.46 -10.33 24.52
CA PHE A 38 -10.50 -10.77 23.54
C PHE A 38 -10.06 -9.51 22.79
N THR A 39 -8.95 -8.95 23.21
CA THR A 39 -8.24 -7.98 22.39
C THR A 39 -7.85 -8.73 21.12
N THR A 40 -8.67 -8.59 20.09
CA THR A 40 -8.33 -9.12 18.75
C THR A 40 -7.04 -8.42 18.33
N MET A 41 -5.98 -9.20 18.23
CA MET A 41 -4.73 -8.68 17.71
C MET A 41 -4.96 -8.19 16.28
N ALA A 42 -4.43 -7.04 15.97
CA ALA A 42 -4.54 -6.44 14.65
C ALA A 42 -3.14 -6.08 14.14
N LEU A 43 -2.90 -6.43 12.88
CA LEU A 43 -1.71 -6.06 12.13
C LEU A 43 -2.12 -4.98 11.13
N TRP A 44 -1.45 -3.83 11.15
CA TRP A 44 -1.63 -2.78 10.17
C TRP A 44 -0.38 -2.64 9.31
N VAL A 45 -0.57 -2.57 8.00
CA VAL A 45 0.51 -2.41 7.01
C VAL A 45 0.16 -1.28 6.06
N PHE A 46 1.10 -0.36 5.84
CA PHE A 46 0.96 0.75 4.90
C PHE A 46 1.56 0.39 3.54
N GLY A 47 0.74 0.49 2.51
CA GLY A 47 1.13 0.35 1.12
C GLY A 47 1.21 1.69 0.41
N TYR A 48 2.35 1.96 -0.21
CA TYR A 48 2.62 3.17 -1.00
C TYR A 48 3.09 2.87 -2.43
N GLY A 49 3.37 1.61 -2.73
CA GLY A 49 3.73 1.08 -4.05
C GLY A 49 2.67 0.12 -4.56
N SER A 50 3.08 -1.05 -5.04
CA SER A 50 2.18 -2.06 -5.62
C SER A 50 1.07 -2.53 -4.66
N LEU A 51 1.26 -2.43 -3.35
CA LEU A 51 0.25 -2.74 -2.36
C LEU A 51 -1.01 -1.87 -2.48
N VAL A 52 -0.93 -0.64 -3.03
CA VAL A 52 -2.09 0.25 -3.17
C VAL A 52 -3.19 -0.38 -4.02
N TRP A 53 -2.82 -1.07 -5.12
CA TRP A 53 -3.78 -1.71 -6.04
C TRP A 53 -3.81 -3.24 -5.94
N ASN A 54 -2.76 -3.85 -5.45
CA ASN A 54 -2.65 -5.31 -5.35
C ASN A 54 -2.01 -5.73 -4.01
N PRO A 55 -2.76 -5.74 -2.91
CA PRO A 55 -2.26 -6.18 -1.61
C PRO A 55 -1.82 -7.66 -1.62
N GLY A 56 -2.54 -8.54 -2.33
CA GLY A 56 -2.20 -9.94 -2.52
C GLY A 56 -2.40 -10.84 -1.29
N PHE A 57 -2.89 -10.31 -0.18
CA PHE A 57 -3.27 -11.05 1.02
C PHE A 57 -4.68 -10.67 1.45
N GLU A 58 -5.32 -11.51 2.25
CA GLU A 58 -6.64 -11.22 2.82
C GLU A 58 -6.53 -10.19 3.94
N TYR A 59 -7.35 -9.17 3.88
CA TYR A 59 -7.44 -8.11 4.89
C TYR A 59 -8.90 -7.87 5.29
N ASP A 60 -9.10 -7.36 6.50
CA ASP A 60 -10.43 -7.08 7.04
C ASP A 60 -10.85 -5.62 6.79
N GLU A 61 -9.88 -4.71 6.64
CA GLU A 61 -10.14 -3.28 6.46
C GLU A 61 -9.05 -2.65 5.60
N LYS A 62 -9.46 -1.69 4.76
CA LYS A 62 -8.58 -0.80 3.99
C LYS A 62 -8.95 0.64 4.27
N ILE A 63 -7.98 1.46 4.63
CA ILE A 63 -8.16 2.89 4.88
C ILE A 63 -7.23 3.66 3.97
N ILE A 64 -7.76 4.68 3.27
CA ILE A 64 -6.94 5.63 2.51
C ILE A 64 -6.48 6.75 3.45
N GLY A 65 -5.21 7.13 3.32
CA GLY A 65 -4.59 8.17 4.11
C GLY A 65 -3.10 8.28 3.82
N PHE A 66 -2.36 8.87 4.74
CA PHE A 66 -0.96 9.20 4.53
C PHE A 66 -0.11 8.97 5.77
N ILE A 67 1.19 8.91 5.55
CA ILE A 67 2.23 8.98 6.57
C ILE A 67 3.01 10.27 6.40
N LYS A 68 3.59 10.79 7.47
CA LYS A 68 4.41 12.02 7.48
C LYS A 68 5.88 11.71 7.47
N ASP A 69 6.66 12.71 7.05
CA ASP A 69 8.12 12.71 7.03
C ASP A 69 8.71 11.66 6.08
N TYR A 70 7.93 11.24 5.08
CA TYR A 70 8.35 10.33 4.03
C TYR A 70 7.92 10.83 2.66
N LYS A 71 8.84 10.73 1.70
CA LYS A 71 8.61 10.99 0.27
C LYS A 71 8.78 9.70 -0.52
N ARG A 72 7.88 9.45 -1.48
CA ARG A 72 8.02 8.36 -2.45
C ARG A 72 9.12 8.72 -3.44
N VAL A 73 10.09 7.79 -3.63
CA VAL A 73 11.18 7.89 -4.61
C VAL A 73 11.33 6.57 -5.36
N PHE A 74 11.92 6.60 -6.56
CA PHE A 74 12.11 5.39 -7.40
C PHE A 74 13.56 4.94 -7.39
N ASP A 75 14.10 4.68 -6.22
CA ASP A 75 15.53 4.46 -5.97
C ASP A 75 15.89 3.00 -5.68
N LEU A 76 14.92 2.09 -5.76
CA LEU A 76 15.13 0.67 -5.47
C LEU A 76 15.14 -0.17 -6.74
N ALA A 77 16.15 -1.06 -6.86
CA ALA A 77 16.19 -2.07 -7.92
C ALA A 77 15.16 -3.16 -7.66
N CYS A 78 14.52 -3.63 -8.71
CA CYS A 78 13.74 -4.86 -8.71
C CYS A 78 14.31 -5.79 -9.78
N ILE A 79 14.84 -6.94 -9.35
CA ILE A 79 15.60 -7.85 -10.20
C ILE A 79 14.92 -9.22 -10.39
N ASP A 80 13.80 -9.46 -9.74
CA ASP A 80 13.08 -10.74 -9.73
C ASP A 80 11.62 -10.66 -10.17
N HIS A 81 11.01 -9.46 -10.20
CA HIS A 81 9.62 -9.26 -10.63
C HIS A 81 9.52 -8.49 -11.94
N ARG A 82 10.03 -7.25 -12.01
CA ARG A 82 9.87 -6.31 -13.14
C ARG A 82 11.15 -6.08 -13.92
N GLY A 83 12.26 -6.64 -13.46
CA GLY A 83 13.57 -6.62 -14.06
C GLY A 83 14.32 -7.93 -13.86
N THR A 84 15.60 -7.92 -14.23
CA THR A 84 16.57 -9.01 -13.99
C THR A 84 17.83 -8.43 -13.38
N PRO A 85 18.75 -9.25 -12.85
CA PRO A 85 20.05 -8.76 -12.37
C PRO A 85 20.85 -7.96 -13.42
N GLU A 86 20.76 -8.35 -14.71
CA GLU A 86 21.45 -7.72 -15.84
C GLU A 86 20.76 -6.45 -16.32
N ASN A 87 19.43 -6.37 -16.13
CA ASN A 87 18.62 -5.21 -16.50
C ASN A 87 17.60 -4.92 -15.39
N PRO A 88 18.04 -4.34 -14.27
CA PRO A 88 17.19 -4.10 -13.12
C PRO A 88 16.09 -3.10 -13.43
N ALA A 89 14.90 -3.39 -12.95
CA ALA A 89 13.79 -2.44 -12.91
C ALA A 89 13.99 -1.40 -11.80
N ARG A 90 13.21 -0.30 -11.85
CA ARG A 90 13.06 0.64 -10.73
C ARG A 90 11.68 0.51 -10.12
N THR A 91 11.66 0.35 -8.80
CA THR A 91 10.45 0.39 -7.98
C THR A 91 10.57 1.50 -6.93
N CYS A 92 9.43 1.92 -6.36
CA CYS A 92 9.46 2.97 -5.37
C CYS A 92 9.90 2.44 -4.00
N THR A 93 10.61 3.29 -3.27
CA THR A 93 10.86 3.20 -1.83
C THR A 93 10.48 4.53 -1.18
N LEU A 94 10.75 4.67 0.11
CA LEU A 94 10.52 5.90 0.84
C LEU A 94 11.84 6.51 1.27
N GLU A 95 11.99 7.79 1.01
CA GLU A 95 13.04 8.63 1.56
C GLU A 95 12.48 9.42 2.74
N GLN A 96 13.21 9.45 3.86
CA GLN A 96 12.82 10.21 5.04
C GLN A 96 13.15 11.69 4.81
N ILE A 97 12.12 12.54 4.73
CA ILE A 97 12.22 13.99 4.52
C ILE A 97 11.23 14.67 5.45
N GLU A 98 11.73 15.48 6.38
CA GLU A 98 10.91 16.24 7.32
C GLU A 98 9.84 17.09 6.60
N GLY A 99 8.60 16.98 7.05
CA GLY A 99 7.44 17.69 6.49
C GLY A 99 6.88 17.09 5.21
N ALA A 100 7.52 16.09 4.61
CA ALA A 100 6.96 15.40 3.45
C ALA A 100 5.75 14.53 3.83
N ILE A 101 4.87 14.30 2.86
CA ILE A 101 3.66 13.49 3.01
C ILE A 101 3.64 12.43 1.91
N CYS A 102 3.43 11.16 2.31
CA CYS A 102 3.25 10.07 1.37
C CYS A 102 1.84 9.48 1.51
N TRP A 103 1.02 9.64 0.48
CA TRP A 103 -0.30 9.04 0.40
C TRP A 103 -0.25 7.58 0.00
N GLY A 104 -1.22 6.81 0.51
CA GLY A 104 -1.36 5.39 0.22
C GLY A 104 -2.55 4.74 0.91
N ALA A 105 -2.44 3.46 1.22
CA ALA A 105 -3.49 2.71 1.86
C ALA A 105 -2.94 1.89 3.05
N ALA A 106 -3.62 1.95 4.19
CA ALA A 106 -3.35 1.07 5.32
C ALA A 106 -4.31 -0.14 5.29
N TYR A 107 -3.76 -1.34 5.43
CA TYR A 107 -4.50 -2.60 5.45
C TYR A 107 -4.45 -3.23 6.83
N CYS A 108 -5.60 -3.68 7.33
CA CYS A 108 -5.73 -4.35 8.62
C CYS A 108 -5.98 -5.84 8.44
N VAL A 109 -5.22 -6.65 9.16
CA VAL A 109 -5.50 -8.07 9.34
C VAL A 109 -5.80 -8.31 10.82
N ARG A 110 -6.99 -8.87 11.12
CA ARG A 110 -7.44 -9.19 12.48
C ARG A 110 -7.54 -10.69 12.65
N GLY A 111 -7.47 -11.16 13.87
CA GLY A 111 -7.77 -12.55 14.20
C GLY A 111 -6.71 -13.25 15.02
N SER A 112 -6.49 -14.54 14.74
CA SER A 112 -5.56 -15.36 15.50
C SER A 112 -4.09 -14.99 15.19
N PRO A 113 -3.16 -15.28 16.11
CA PRO A 113 -1.73 -15.08 15.88
C PRO A 113 -1.22 -15.77 14.61
N GLU A 114 -1.79 -16.93 14.25
CA GLU A 114 -1.42 -17.68 13.04
C GLU A 114 -1.79 -16.92 11.78
N ARG A 115 -3.00 -16.32 11.74
CA ARG A 115 -3.45 -15.51 10.61
C ARG A 115 -2.57 -14.27 10.40
N LEU A 116 -2.25 -13.57 11.50
CA LEU A 116 -1.36 -12.41 11.45
C LEU A 116 0.03 -12.79 10.97
N ARG A 117 0.56 -13.91 11.48
CA ARG A 117 1.87 -14.44 11.07
C ARG A 117 1.88 -14.81 9.59
N ALA A 118 0.86 -15.52 9.10
CA ALA A 118 0.76 -15.89 7.69
C ALA A 118 0.72 -14.66 6.76
N ALA A 119 0.02 -13.58 7.16
CA ALA A 119 0.00 -12.31 6.42
C ALA A 119 1.39 -11.65 6.41
N MET A 120 2.09 -11.63 7.56
CA MET A 120 3.43 -11.07 7.65
C MET A 120 4.45 -11.87 6.84
N GLU A 121 4.44 -13.19 6.91
CA GLU A 121 5.31 -14.07 6.11
C GLU A 121 5.09 -13.89 4.60
N TYR A 122 3.83 -13.68 4.19
CA TYR A 122 3.53 -13.35 2.80
C TYR A 122 4.15 -12.01 2.39
N LEU A 123 3.99 -10.98 3.22
CA LEU A 123 4.54 -9.65 2.97
C LEU A 123 6.08 -9.67 2.93
N GLU A 124 6.73 -10.34 3.85
CA GLU A 124 8.19 -10.45 3.90
C GLU A 124 8.77 -11.15 2.66
N ARG A 125 8.09 -12.17 2.14
CA ARG A 125 8.49 -12.81 0.87
C ARG A 125 8.28 -11.90 -0.33
N ARG A 126 7.23 -11.09 -0.32
CA ARG A 126 6.88 -10.20 -1.43
C ARG A 126 7.76 -8.96 -1.46
N GLU A 127 8.04 -8.39 -0.29
CA GLU A 127 8.82 -7.16 -0.13
C GLU A 127 10.30 -7.48 0.16
N CYS A 128 10.84 -8.56 -0.44
CA CYS A 128 12.18 -9.10 -0.17
C CYS A 128 13.35 -8.16 -0.54
N GLU A 129 13.10 -7.14 -1.36
CA GLU A 129 14.09 -6.13 -1.76
C GLU A 129 14.19 -4.97 -0.74
N TYR A 130 13.24 -4.90 0.21
CA TYR A 130 13.24 -3.93 1.29
C TYR A 130 13.92 -4.51 2.53
N ASP A 131 14.94 -3.83 3.03
CA ASP A 131 15.75 -4.29 4.17
C ASP A 131 15.29 -3.75 5.53
N GLN A 132 14.29 -2.87 5.54
CA GLN A 132 13.78 -2.27 6.77
C GLN A 132 12.26 -2.42 6.90
N LYS A 133 11.81 -2.61 8.16
CA LYS A 133 10.42 -2.53 8.59
C LYS A 133 10.31 -1.47 9.68
N ASN A 134 9.66 -0.37 9.38
CA ASN A 134 9.49 0.74 10.30
C ASN A 134 8.05 0.79 10.83
N LEU A 135 7.87 1.30 12.02
CA LEU A 135 6.56 1.61 12.59
C LEU A 135 6.30 3.09 12.44
N VAL A 136 5.17 3.43 11.85
CA VAL A 136 4.79 4.81 11.56
C VAL A 136 3.40 5.13 12.08
N ASP A 137 3.12 6.41 12.27
CA ASP A 137 1.80 6.95 12.48
C ASP A 137 1.12 7.19 11.14
N PHE A 138 -0.16 6.81 11.06
CA PHE A 138 -0.98 6.96 9.86
C PHE A 138 -2.10 7.97 10.11
N TYR A 139 -2.33 8.85 9.16
CA TYR A 139 -3.26 9.97 9.24
C TYR A 139 -4.34 9.87 8.17
N LYS A 140 -5.53 10.41 8.48
CA LYS A 140 -6.61 10.60 7.52
C LYS A 140 -6.69 12.07 7.09
N GLU A 141 -7.20 12.29 5.89
CA GLU A 141 -7.42 13.65 5.37
C GLU A 141 -8.33 14.49 6.27
N ALA A 142 -9.37 13.85 6.84
CA ALA A 142 -10.35 14.54 7.70
C ALA A 142 -9.75 15.04 9.03
N ASP A 143 -8.66 14.43 9.52
CA ASP A 143 -7.94 14.88 10.71
C ASP A 143 -6.43 14.69 10.51
N PRO A 144 -5.76 15.65 9.85
CA PRO A 144 -4.35 15.54 9.53
C PRO A 144 -3.42 15.80 10.72
N LEU A 145 -3.95 16.26 11.86
CA LEU A 145 -3.14 16.60 13.03
C LEU A 145 -3.04 15.44 14.04
N GLN A 146 -4.04 14.57 14.07
CA GLN A 146 -4.07 13.42 14.98
C GLN A 146 -3.88 12.11 14.22
N PRO A 147 -2.99 11.22 14.66
CA PRO A 147 -2.86 9.92 14.03
C PRO A 147 -4.15 9.10 14.19
N ALA A 148 -4.68 8.63 13.09
CA ALA A 148 -5.82 7.71 13.07
C ALA A 148 -5.41 6.30 13.49
N LEU A 149 -4.15 5.92 13.23
CA LEU A 149 -3.53 4.66 13.62
C LEU A 149 -2.08 4.93 14.03
N THR A 150 -1.60 4.18 15.02
CA THR A 150 -0.20 4.18 15.45
C THR A 150 0.41 2.79 15.28
N GLY A 151 1.72 2.72 15.07
CA GLY A 151 2.42 1.44 14.93
C GLY A 151 2.07 0.69 13.64
N VAL A 152 1.76 1.40 12.56
CA VAL A 152 1.53 0.82 11.23
C VAL A 152 2.87 0.43 10.62
N ILE A 153 2.99 -0.80 10.15
CA ILE A 153 4.21 -1.31 9.53
C ILE A 153 4.33 -0.75 8.12
N VAL A 154 5.52 -0.24 7.80
CA VAL A 154 5.90 0.15 6.45
C VAL A 154 7.25 -0.48 6.08
N PHE A 155 7.33 -1.04 4.86
CA PHE A 155 8.57 -1.57 4.30
C PHE A 155 9.32 -0.44 3.60
N THR A 156 10.59 -0.26 3.95
CA THR A 156 11.46 0.77 3.38
C THR A 156 12.84 0.20 3.08
N SER A 157 13.65 0.98 2.36
CA SER A 157 15.02 0.59 2.01
C SER A 157 16.02 1.53 2.63
N THR A 158 17.12 0.98 3.13
CA THR A 158 18.29 1.78 3.55
C THR A 158 18.84 2.53 2.34
N PRO A 159 18.96 3.87 2.40
CA PRO A 159 19.43 4.71 1.29
C PRO A 159 20.95 4.72 1.18
N ASP A 160 21.57 3.55 1.11
CA ASP A 160 23.02 3.37 1.06
C ASP A 160 23.40 2.16 0.21
N LYS A 161 24.23 2.37 -0.81
CA LYS A 161 24.64 1.32 -1.77
C LYS A 161 25.56 0.24 -1.18
N VAL A 162 26.21 0.52 -0.05
CA VAL A 162 27.13 -0.43 0.58
C VAL A 162 26.36 -1.42 1.44
N SER A 163 25.39 -0.93 2.22
CA SER A 163 24.57 -1.74 3.11
C SER A 163 23.38 -2.38 2.41
N ASN A 164 22.84 -1.76 1.36
CA ASN A 164 21.72 -2.29 0.59
C ASN A 164 22.09 -2.42 -0.90
N LYS A 165 22.33 -3.65 -1.34
CA LYS A 165 22.68 -3.98 -2.73
C LYS A 165 21.58 -3.64 -3.75
N TYR A 166 20.35 -3.47 -3.31
CA TYR A 166 19.20 -3.10 -4.16
C TYR A 166 19.03 -1.59 -4.28
N TYR A 167 19.73 -0.78 -3.48
CA TYR A 167 19.60 0.65 -3.55
C TYR A 167 20.36 1.21 -4.76
N LEU A 168 19.62 1.72 -5.74
CA LEU A 168 20.16 2.39 -6.94
C LEU A 168 20.51 3.85 -6.68
N GLY A 169 19.75 4.48 -5.78
CA GLY A 169 19.82 5.91 -5.51
C GLY A 169 19.15 6.77 -6.59
N PRO A 170 19.12 8.09 -6.35
CA PRO A 170 18.49 9.03 -7.26
C PRO A 170 19.22 9.05 -8.62
N ALA A 171 18.44 9.31 -9.68
CA ALA A 171 18.94 9.50 -11.02
C ALA A 171 18.10 10.58 -11.72
N PRO A 172 18.63 11.21 -12.81
CA PRO A 172 17.82 12.09 -13.65
C PRO A 172 16.54 11.42 -14.14
N LEU A 173 15.48 12.20 -14.28
CA LEU A 173 14.15 11.71 -14.64
C LEU A 173 14.18 10.91 -15.96
N GLU A 174 14.93 11.41 -16.94
CA GLU A 174 15.06 10.78 -18.27
C GLU A 174 15.79 9.43 -18.19
N GLU A 175 16.79 9.30 -17.33
CA GLU A 175 17.51 8.03 -17.12
C GLU A 175 16.62 7.01 -16.43
N MET A 176 15.89 7.41 -15.39
CA MET A 176 14.91 6.56 -14.72
C MET A 176 13.84 6.11 -15.71
N ALA A 177 13.31 7.01 -16.52
CA ALA A 177 12.29 6.71 -17.52
C ALA A 177 12.79 5.73 -18.59
N MET A 178 14.02 5.88 -19.07
CA MET A 178 14.65 4.96 -20.02
C MET A 178 14.81 3.57 -19.42
N GLN A 179 15.31 3.46 -18.19
CA GLN A 179 15.44 2.19 -17.46
C GLN A 179 14.06 1.52 -17.30
N ILE A 180 13.05 2.27 -16.84
CA ILE A 180 11.68 1.78 -16.63
C ILE A 180 11.03 1.36 -17.95
N ALA A 181 11.23 2.11 -19.03
CA ALA A 181 10.66 1.79 -20.34
C ALA A 181 11.17 0.46 -20.91
N THR A 182 12.41 0.09 -20.58
CA THR A 182 13.12 -1.05 -21.19
C THR A 182 13.20 -2.28 -20.31
N ALA A 183 13.15 -2.13 -18.98
CA ALA A 183 13.27 -3.26 -18.07
C ALA A 183 12.01 -4.16 -18.13
N VAL A 184 12.28 -5.47 -18.18
CA VAL A 184 11.26 -6.52 -18.22
C VAL A 184 11.72 -7.66 -17.32
N GLY A 185 10.83 -8.13 -16.46
CA GLY A 185 11.06 -9.27 -15.58
C GLY A 185 9.97 -10.34 -15.73
N PRO A 186 10.01 -11.39 -14.90
CA PRO A 186 9.04 -12.48 -14.91
C PRO A 186 7.58 -12.04 -14.74
N CYS A 187 7.34 -10.96 -13.98
CA CYS A 187 6.01 -10.41 -13.75
C CYS A 187 5.60 -9.30 -14.75
N GLY A 188 6.35 -9.15 -15.86
CA GLY A 188 6.07 -8.20 -16.92
C GLY A 188 6.96 -6.95 -16.92
N ASN A 189 6.55 -5.96 -17.71
CA ASN A 189 7.33 -4.74 -17.92
C ASN A 189 7.33 -3.83 -16.68
N ASN A 190 8.43 -3.13 -16.47
CA ASN A 190 8.53 -2.16 -15.37
C ASN A 190 7.66 -0.92 -15.63
N ARG A 191 7.48 -0.49 -16.89
CA ARG A 191 6.55 0.61 -17.24
C ARG A 191 5.12 0.35 -16.75
N ASP A 192 4.66 -0.91 -16.79
CA ASP A 192 3.32 -1.26 -16.33
C ASP A 192 3.16 -1.03 -14.81
N TYR A 193 4.23 -1.23 -14.04
CA TYR A 193 4.25 -0.90 -12.61
C TYR A 193 4.01 0.59 -12.37
N VAL A 194 4.69 1.48 -13.12
CA VAL A 194 4.55 2.93 -12.96
C VAL A 194 3.15 3.39 -13.38
N PHE A 195 2.63 2.89 -14.51
CA PHE A 195 1.28 3.24 -14.98
C PHE A 195 0.17 2.71 -14.04
N LEU A 196 0.37 1.54 -13.44
CA LEU A 196 -0.55 1.00 -12.43
C LEU A 196 -0.51 1.81 -11.14
N LEU A 197 0.68 2.28 -10.73
CA LEU A 197 0.81 3.16 -9.57
C LEU A 197 0.14 4.52 -9.81
N GLU A 198 0.39 5.15 -10.97
CA GLU A 198 -0.28 6.39 -11.36
C GLU A 198 -1.80 6.25 -11.30
N LYS A 199 -2.33 5.18 -11.93
CA LYS A 199 -3.77 4.89 -11.88
C LYS A 199 -4.26 4.68 -10.45
N ALA A 200 -3.53 3.93 -9.64
CA ALA A 200 -3.92 3.63 -8.27
C ALA A 200 -3.96 4.88 -7.40
N MET A 201 -3.02 5.82 -7.58
CA MET A 201 -3.00 7.09 -6.88
C MET A 201 -4.17 7.98 -7.31
N PHE A 202 -4.50 8.01 -8.61
CA PHE A 202 -5.70 8.67 -9.11
C PHE A 202 -6.98 8.04 -8.51
N ASP A 203 -7.08 6.71 -8.50
CA ASP A 203 -8.26 5.99 -8.01
C ASP A 203 -8.53 6.23 -6.51
N ILE A 204 -7.47 6.47 -5.71
CA ILE A 204 -7.64 6.82 -4.29
C ILE A 204 -7.84 8.32 -4.05
N GLY A 205 -7.83 9.14 -5.11
CA GLY A 205 -8.07 10.59 -5.04
C GLY A 205 -6.86 11.43 -4.60
N HIS A 206 -5.66 10.85 -4.56
CA HIS A 206 -4.44 11.52 -4.11
C HIS A 206 -3.30 11.27 -5.09
N GLU A 207 -3.28 12.06 -6.15
CA GLU A 207 -2.22 12.02 -7.17
C GLU A 207 -0.86 12.40 -6.56
N ASP A 208 0.21 11.88 -7.18
CA ASP A 208 1.59 12.10 -6.75
C ASP A 208 2.38 12.67 -7.92
N ASP A 209 2.89 13.89 -7.77
CA ASP A 209 3.57 14.62 -8.85
C ASP A 209 4.75 13.84 -9.43
N MET A 210 5.56 13.20 -8.56
CA MET A 210 6.70 12.40 -9.01
C MET A 210 6.27 11.20 -9.84
N VAL A 211 5.16 10.55 -9.47
CA VAL A 211 4.60 9.42 -10.21
C VAL A 211 4.09 9.88 -11.57
N ILE A 212 3.38 11.02 -11.62
CA ILE A 212 2.84 11.61 -12.86
C ILE A 212 3.99 12.02 -13.80
N GLU A 213 5.00 12.74 -13.29
CA GLU A 213 6.13 13.18 -14.08
C GLU A 213 6.89 12.00 -14.67
N LEU A 214 7.19 10.98 -13.84
CA LEU A 214 7.87 9.78 -14.29
C LEU A 214 7.06 8.99 -15.33
N ALA A 215 5.75 8.81 -15.11
CA ALA A 215 4.87 8.15 -16.05
C ALA A 215 4.83 8.88 -17.40
N ASN A 216 4.78 10.20 -17.38
CA ASN A 216 4.79 11.02 -18.59
C ASN A 216 6.13 10.90 -19.34
N GLU A 217 7.24 10.90 -18.63
CA GLU A 217 8.56 10.73 -19.26
C GLU A 217 8.73 9.32 -19.86
N VAL A 218 8.26 8.28 -19.17
CA VAL A 218 8.21 6.91 -19.71
C VAL A 218 7.37 6.86 -21.01
N ARG A 219 6.22 7.55 -21.07
CA ARG A 219 5.40 7.64 -22.30
C ARG A 219 6.16 8.31 -23.46
N LYS A 220 6.93 9.37 -23.19
CA LYS A 220 7.77 10.05 -24.22
C LYS A 220 8.83 9.10 -24.76
N VAL A 221 9.55 8.40 -23.89
CA VAL A 221 10.55 7.39 -24.28
C VAL A 221 9.93 6.33 -25.18
N LEU A 222 8.79 5.75 -24.79
CA LEU A 222 8.08 4.74 -25.59
C LEU A 222 7.61 5.30 -26.95
N GLY A 223 7.16 6.55 -27.00
CA GLY A 223 6.75 7.23 -28.24
C GLY A 223 7.92 7.44 -29.19
N THR A 224 9.12 7.71 -28.71
CA THR A 224 10.34 7.85 -29.53
C THR A 224 10.84 6.51 -30.04
N MET A 225 10.83 5.46 -29.21
CA MET A 225 11.16 4.09 -29.60
C MET A 225 10.25 3.58 -30.69
N GLY A 226 8.91 3.79 -30.57
CA GLY A 226 7.95 3.39 -31.59
C GLY A 226 8.16 4.03 -32.96
N LYS A 227 8.62 5.29 -33.02
CA LYS A 227 8.95 6.01 -34.25
C LYS A 227 10.23 5.48 -34.92
N GLY A 228 11.21 5.00 -34.13
CA GLY A 228 12.42 4.35 -34.65
C GLY A 228 12.11 3.07 -35.41
N PHE A 229 11.29 2.21 -34.83
CA PHE A 229 10.84 0.95 -35.49
C PHE A 229 9.98 1.16 -36.71
N SER A 230 9.23 2.26 -36.82
CA SER A 230 8.43 2.57 -38.01
C SER A 230 9.27 3.06 -39.17
N LYS A 231 10.40 3.73 -38.94
CA LYS A 231 11.35 4.14 -40.00
C LYS A 231 12.13 2.97 -40.59
N GLU A 232 12.49 2.00 -39.78
CA GLU A 232 13.24 0.82 -40.24
C GLU A 232 12.36 -0.14 -41.05
N LYS A 233 11.06 -0.26 -40.76
CA LYS A 233 10.10 -1.05 -41.55
C LYS A 233 9.73 -0.41 -42.89
N GLN A 234 9.94 0.88 -43.10
CA GLN A 234 9.65 1.54 -44.39
C GLN A 234 10.76 1.36 -45.44
N LEU A 235 11.94 0.88 -45.03
CA LEU A 235 13.05 0.62 -45.96
C LEU A 235 13.02 -0.77 -46.60
N VAL A 236 12.07 -1.64 -46.27
CA VAL A 236 11.96 -3.03 -46.81
C VAL A 236 10.54 -3.35 -47.27
N ALA A 237 9.82 -2.43 -47.90
CA ALA A 237 8.53 -2.72 -48.52
C ALA A 237 8.61 -2.63 -50.04
N THR A 238 8.90 -3.75 -50.70
CA THR A 238 8.57 -3.95 -52.10
C THR A 238 7.04 -4.03 -52.30
N PRO A 239 6.48 -3.46 -53.37
CA PRO A 239 5.03 -3.35 -53.55
C PRO A 239 4.40 -4.69 -53.84
N ARG A 240 3.57 -5.23 -53.01
CA ARG A 240 2.66 -6.34 -53.31
C ARG A 240 1.30 -5.82 -53.74
N LYS A 241 0.87 -6.31 -54.90
CA LYS A 241 -0.38 -6.02 -55.61
C LYS A 241 -1.63 -6.20 -54.71
N LYS A 242 -2.57 -5.23 -54.84
CA LYS A 242 -3.96 -5.30 -54.36
C LYS A 242 -4.69 -6.57 -54.81
N LEU A 243 -5.32 -7.26 -53.88
CA LEU A 243 -6.47 -8.11 -54.15
C LEU A 243 -7.63 -7.67 -53.24
N LEU A 244 -8.70 -7.21 -53.90
CA LEU A 244 -9.99 -6.91 -53.25
C LEU A 244 -10.78 -8.20 -53.02
N LYS A 245 -11.47 -8.28 -51.84
CA LYS A 245 -12.87 -8.77 -51.63
C LYS A 245 -13.06 -8.91 -50.10
N SER A 246 -13.93 -8.18 -49.50
CA SER A 246 -15.40 -8.14 -49.33
C SER A 246 -15.90 -9.01 -48.14
N GLN A 247 -16.64 -8.30 -47.27
CA GLN A 247 -17.82 -8.72 -46.48
C GLN A 247 -17.65 -9.27 -45.07
N SER A 248 -18.16 -8.45 -44.15
CA SER A 248 -19.13 -8.70 -43.08
C SER A 248 -18.85 -9.79 -42.04
N GLY A 249 -18.83 -9.39 -40.78
CA GLY A 249 -18.97 -10.25 -39.61
C GLY A 249 -18.86 -9.46 -38.33
N THR A 250 -19.98 -9.15 -37.75
CA THR A 250 -20.16 -8.57 -36.41
C THR A 250 -19.52 -9.49 -35.37
N GLN A 251 -18.54 -9.02 -34.61
CA GLN A 251 -17.95 -9.76 -33.52
C GLN A 251 -18.21 -9.02 -32.22
N THR A 252 -19.08 -9.63 -31.43
CA THR A 252 -19.41 -9.22 -30.06
C THR A 252 -18.18 -9.41 -29.15
N TYR A 253 -17.82 -8.35 -28.43
CA TYR A 253 -16.74 -8.33 -27.47
C TYR A 253 -17.19 -8.95 -26.14
N ILE A 254 -16.56 -10.04 -25.72
CA ILE A 254 -16.71 -10.60 -24.37
C ILE A 254 -15.43 -10.26 -23.61
N PRO A 255 -15.48 -9.54 -22.48
CA PRO A 255 -14.30 -9.28 -21.68
C PRO A 255 -13.97 -10.53 -20.85
N THR A 256 -12.87 -11.17 -21.19
CA THR A 256 -12.29 -12.25 -20.36
C THR A 256 -11.44 -11.63 -19.26
N THR A 257 -11.94 -11.68 -18.04
CA THR A 257 -11.15 -11.39 -16.83
C THR A 257 -10.18 -12.56 -16.61
N GLN A 258 -8.94 -12.40 -17.05
CA GLN A 258 -7.87 -13.34 -16.71
C GLN A 258 -7.36 -13.04 -15.30
N LEU A 259 -7.72 -13.90 -14.36
CA LEU A 259 -7.03 -14.01 -13.07
C LEU A 259 -5.59 -14.46 -13.35
N LEU A 260 -4.63 -13.55 -13.16
CA LEU A 260 -3.21 -13.90 -13.12
C LEU A 260 -2.90 -14.64 -11.83
N LEU A 261 -2.89 -15.96 -11.90
CA LEU A 261 -2.30 -16.83 -10.87
C LEU A 261 -0.78 -16.67 -10.96
N PHE A 262 -0.17 -16.17 -9.90
CA PHE A 262 1.28 -16.13 -9.76
C PHE A 262 1.84 -17.56 -9.70
N PRO A 263 2.91 -17.90 -10.43
CA PRO A 263 3.57 -19.18 -10.27
C PRO A 263 4.18 -19.27 -8.88
N LYS A 264 4.01 -20.43 -8.24
CA LYS A 264 4.67 -20.77 -6.96
C LYS A 264 6.19 -20.64 -7.16
N ALA A 265 6.84 -19.89 -6.26
CA ALA A 265 8.28 -19.86 -6.17
C ALA A 265 8.80 -21.29 -5.99
N VAL A 266 9.66 -21.72 -6.89
CA VAL A 266 10.40 -22.97 -6.78
C VAL A 266 11.48 -22.75 -5.73
N ALA A 267 11.38 -23.45 -4.61
CA ALA A 267 12.46 -23.55 -3.65
C ALA A 267 13.64 -24.25 -4.33
N MET A 268 14.77 -23.56 -4.42
CA MET A 268 16.05 -24.22 -4.69
C MET A 268 16.63 -24.66 -3.35
N ASP A 269 16.59 -25.97 -3.13
CA ASP A 269 17.42 -26.67 -2.15
C ASP A 269 18.87 -26.69 -2.64
N SER A 270 19.75 -26.13 -1.84
CA SER A 270 21.15 -26.56 -1.67
C SER A 270 21.82 -25.81 -0.53
#